data_f7a673eca3eef6e0072e4212cf511bb6
#
_entry.id   f7a673eca3eef6e0072e4212cf511bb6
#
_cell.length_a   1.000
_cell.length_b   1.000
_cell.length_c   1.000
_cell.angle_alpha   90.00
_cell.angle_beta   90.00
_cell.angle_gamma   90.00
#
_symmetry.space_group_name_H-M   'P 1'
#
loop_
_entity.id
_entity.type
_entity.pdbx_description
1 polymer ?
#
loop_
_entity_poly.entity_id
_entity_poly.type
_entity_poly.pdbx_seq_one_letter_code
_entity_poly.pdbx_strand_id
1 'polypeptide(L)'
;MKIAVLAGAIALASTATASAHDWYGGTRDIDARRAWEARRIENGLRSGQLSWREYRFLRREQAHIAADERRAKADGYVSRYERYRLNRELDQASRDIYRLKHNDRVAWWRQYW
;
A
#
# COMPACT_ATOMS: atom_id res chain seq x y z
N MET A 1 -58.94 -33.65 7.25
CA MET A 1 -58.17 -32.44 7.54
C MET A 1 -56.71 -32.68 7.42
N LYS A 2 -56.11 -32.16 6.43
CA LYS A 2 -54.70 -32.32 6.22
C LYS A 2 -54.06 -30.94 6.22
N ILE A 3 -53.16 -30.74 7.11
CA ILE A 3 -52.37 -29.51 7.15
C ILE A 3 -51.06 -29.84 6.48
N ALA A 4 -50.82 -29.27 5.35
CA ALA A 4 -49.54 -29.38 4.71
C ALA A 4 -48.64 -28.35 5.37
N VAL A 5 -47.67 -28.81 6.09
CA VAL A 5 -46.59 -27.96 6.59
C VAL A 5 -45.60 -27.84 5.46
N LEU A 6 -45.59 -26.75 4.81
CA LEU A 6 -44.55 -26.39 3.89
C LEU A 6 -43.34 -25.96 4.72
N ALA A 7 -42.42 -26.88 4.88
CA ALA A 7 -41.12 -26.54 5.33
C ALA A 7 -40.44 -25.71 4.24
N GLY A 8 -40.43 -24.42 4.45
CA GLY A 8 -39.66 -23.52 3.58
C GLY A 8 -38.20 -23.86 3.69
N ALA A 9 -37.63 -24.34 2.64
CA ALA A 9 -36.20 -24.47 2.52
C ALA A 9 -35.63 -23.06 2.46
N ILE A 10 -35.07 -22.60 3.55
CA ILE A 10 -34.26 -21.39 3.57
C ILE A 10 -32.96 -21.77 2.91
N ALA A 11 -32.85 -21.46 1.66
CA ALA A 11 -31.58 -21.51 0.97
C ALA A 11 -30.70 -20.43 1.56
N LEU A 12 -29.83 -20.81 2.41
CA LEU A 12 -28.78 -19.92 2.92
C LEU A 12 -27.77 -19.69 1.80
N ALA A 13 -28.01 -18.63 1.07
CA ALA A 13 -26.99 -18.07 0.19
C ALA A 13 -26.01 -17.24 1.02
N SER A 14 -25.13 -17.91 1.73
CA SER A 14 -24.14 -17.24 2.58
C SER A 14 -22.71 -17.50 2.16
N THR A 15 -22.48 -17.75 0.87
CA THR A 15 -21.12 -18.04 0.40
C THR A 15 -20.47 -16.93 -0.41
N ALA A 16 -21.14 -15.79 -0.58
CA ALA A 16 -20.60 -14.72 -1.40
C ALA A 16 -19.65 -13.76 -0.67
N THR A 17 -19.57 -13.83 0.65
CA THR A 17 -18.79 -12.88 1.43
C THR A 17 -17.33 -13.28 1.63
N ALA A 18 -17.01 -14.56 1.52
CA ALA A 18 -15.64 -15.04 1.74
C ALA A 18 -14.70 -14.65 0.58
N SER A 19 -15.20 -14.68 -0.64
CA SER A 19 -14.37 -14.37 -1.81
C SER A 19 -14.06 -12.88 -1.96
N ALA A 20 -14.96 -11.99 -1.55
CA ALA A 20 -14.70 -10.56 -1.58
C ALA A 20 -13.64 -10.13 -0.57
N HIS A 21 -13.50 -10.88 0.52
CA HIS A 21 -12.52 -10.57 1.56
C HIS A 21 -11.09 -10.90 1.13
N ASP A 22 -10.91 -11.95 0.37
CA ASP A 22 -9.60 -12.36 -0.14
C ASP A 22 -9.06 -11.41 -1.24
N TRP A 23 -9.92 -10.77 -1.97
CA TRP A 23 -9.53 -9.82 -3.01
C TRP A 23 -8.89 -8.55 -2.41
N TYR A 24 -9.44 -8.06 -1.31
CA TYR A 24 -8.89 -6.93 -0.61
C TYR A 24 -7.71 -7.30 0.31
N GLY A 25 -7.56 -8.57 0.64
CA GLY A 25 -6.45 -9.08 1.45
C GLY A 25 -5.08 -8.78 0.83
N GLY A 26 -4.99 -8.86 -0.49
CA GLY A 26 -3.75 -8.56 -1.22
C GLY A 26 -3.35 -7.09 -1.24
N THR A 27 -4.28 -6.18 -0.94
CA THR A 27 -3.98 -4.74 -0.88
C THR A 27 -3.67 -4.26 0.54
N ARG A 28 -4.02 -5.02 1.56
CA ARG A 28 -3.66 -4.67 2.94
C ARG A 28 -2.16 -4.64 3.16
N ASP A 29 -1.45 -5.59 2.59
CA ASP A 29 0.01 -5.63 2.68
C ASP A 29 0.64 -4.45 1.94
N ILE A 30 0.08 -4.08 0.80
CA ILE A 30 0.50 -2.91 0.03
C ILE A 30 0.28 -1.63 0.83
N ASP A 31 -0.90 -1.48 1.43
CA ASP A 31 -1.25 -0.33 2.26
C ASP A 31 -0.35 -0.24 3.50
N ALA A 32 -0.08 -1.37 4.15
CA ALA A 32 0.80 -1.44 5.31
C ALA A 32 2.24 -1.03 4.94
N ARG A 33 2.74 -1.51 3.80
CA ARG A 33 4.06 -1.13 3.30
C ARG A 33 4.13 0.36 2.98
N ARG A 34 3.13 0.91 2.32
CA ARG A 34 3.06 2.34 2.03
C ARG A 34 3.06 3.18 3.31
N ALA A 35 2.28 2.79 4.30
CA ALA A 35 2.24 3.48 5.59
C ALA A 35 3.60 3.42 6.30
N TRP A 36 4.27 2.30 6.24
CA TRP A 36 5.60 2.14 6.80
C TRP A 36 6.63 3.01 6.09
N GLU A 37 6.61 3.02 4.76
CA GLU A 37 7.51 3.84 3.95
C GLU A 37 7.27 5.34 4.20
N ALA A 38 6.01 5.76 4.30
CA ALA A 38 5.66 7.14 4.64
C ALA A 38 6.25 7.57 5.98
N ARG A 39 6.19 6.71 6.99
CA ARG A 39 6.80 6.99 8.30
C ARG A 39 8.32 7.12 8.20
N ARG A 40 8.97 6.27 7.43
CA ARG A 40 10.42 6.35 7.21
C ARG A 40 10.82 7.66 6.54
N ILE A 41 10.04 8.12 5.58
CA ILE A 41 10.26 9.38 4.88
C ILE A 41 10.11 10.56 5.84
N GLU A 42 9.03 10.59 6.63
CA GLU A 42 8.80 11.64 7.63
C GLU A 42 9.91 11.67 8.68
N ASN A 43 10.29 10.51 9.19
CA ASN A 43 11.38 10.40 10.15
C ASN A 43 12.71 10.84 9.55
N GLY A 44 12.93 10.56 8.28
CA GLY A 44 14.12 11.00 7.56
C GLY A 44 14.22 12.53 7.49
N LEU A 45 13.10 13.19 7.22
CA LEU A 45 13.06 14.66 7.20
C LEU A 45 13.30 15.23 8.60
N ARG A 46 12.59 14.74 9.61
CA ARG A 46 12.71 15.24 10.99
C ARG A 46 14.11 15.04 11.56
N SER A 47 14.73 13.91 11.27
CA SER A 47 16.08 13.61 11.76
C SER A 47 17.19 14.30 10.97
N GLY A 48 16.84 14.96 9.86
CA GLY A 48 17.81 15.57 8.96
C GLY A 48 18.58 14.56 8.09
N GLN A 49 18.14 13.30 8.05
CA GLN A 49 18.70 12.29 7.13
C GLN A 49 18.33 12.55 5.69
N LEU A 50 17.17 13.20 5.46
CA LEU A 50 16.72 13.62 4.15
C LEU A 50 16.79 15.14 4.04
N SER A 51 17.29 15.63 2.92
CA SER A 51 17.11 17.01 2.53
C SER A 51 15.66 17.26 2.14
N TRP A 52 15.26 18.53 2.11
CA TRP A 52 13.93 18.91 1.66
C TRP A 52 13.65 18.45 0.22
N ARG A 53 14.67 18.52 -0.63
CA ARG A 53 14.57 18.05 -2.03
C ARG A 53 14.37 16.55 -2.12
N GLU A 54 15.11 15.77 -1.34
CA GLU A 54 14.99 14.32 -1.27
C GLU A 54 13.64 13.88 -0.70
N TYR A 55 13.20 14.57 0.35
CA TYR A 55 11.86 14.35 0.92
C TYR A 55 10.77 14.53 -0.13
N ARG A 56 10.80 15.62 -0.89
CA ARG A 56 9.81 15.88 -1.94
C ARG A 56 9.86 14.84 -3.07
N PHE A 57 11.05 14.39 -3.42
CA PHE A 57 11.21 13.31 -4.40
C PHE A 57 10.51 12.03 -3.92
N LEU A 58 10.79 11.60 -2.69
CA LEU A 58 10.18 10.40 -2.11
C LEU A 58 8.67 10.54 -1.93
N ARG A 59 8.20 11.72 -1.57
CA ARG A 59 6.76 11.99 -1.47
C ARG A 59 6.05 11.87 -2.82
N ARG A 60 6.67 12.34 -3.89
CA ARG A 60 6.12 12.16 -5.24
C ARG A 60 6.09 10.69 -5.66
N GLU A 61 7.12 9.96 -5.34
CA GLU A 61 7.18 8.51 -5.59
C GLU A 61 6.03 7.80 -4.88
N GLN A 62 5.79 8.10 -3.61
CA GLN A 62 4.67 7.55 -2.84
C GLN A 62 3.33 7.93 -3.44
N ALA A 63 3.16 9.16 -3.89
CA ALA A 63 1.94 9.63 -4.54
C ALA A 63 1.68 8.88 -5.87
N HIS A 64 2.72 8.59 -6.63
CA HIS A 64 2.63 7.81 -7.86
C HIS A 64 2.16 6.37 -7.58
N ILE A 65 2.75 5.72 -6.59
CA ILE A 65 2.35 4.38 -6.18
C ILE A 65 0.89 4.36 -5.70
N ALA A 66 0.48 5.37 -4.93
CA ALA A 66 -0.90 5.52 -4.48
C ALA A 66 -1.88 5.65 -5.65
N ALA A 67 -1.49 6.40 -6.68
CA ALA A 67 -2.31 6.56 -7.89
C ALA A 67 -2.41 5.25 -8.67
N ASP A 68 -1.33 4.52 -8.79
CA ASP A 68 -1.31 3.22 -9.46
C ASP A 68 -2.16 2.19 -8.71
N GLU A 69 -2.12 2.21 -7.39
CA GLU A 69 -2.97 1.36 -6.56
C GLU A 69 -4.46 1.68 -6.75
N ARG A 70 -4.82 2.96 -6.78
CA ARG A 70 -6.22 3.37 -7.05
C ARG A 70 -6.68 2.90 -8.42
N ARG A 71 -5.84 3.01 -9.45
CA ARG A 71 -6.16 2.51 -10.79
C ARG A 71 -6.34 1.01 -10.83
N ALA A 72 -5.50 0.28 -10.12
CA ALA A 72 -5.61 -1.17 -10.03
C ALA A 72 -6.92 -1.61 -9.34
N LYS A 73 -7.40 -0.82 -8.38
CA LYS A 73 -8.65 -1.09 -7.65
C LYS A 73 -9.92 -0.63 -8.38
N ALA A 74 -9.78 0.20 -9.42
CA ALA A 74 -10.92 0.89 -10.04
C ALA A 74 -11.96 -0.05 -10.64
N ASP A 75 -11.56 -1.22 -11.13
CA ASP A 75 -12.47 -2.25 -11.66
C ASP A 75 -12.97 -3.23 -10.58
N GLY A 76 -12.64 -3.01 -9.32
CA GLY A 76 -13.02 -3.87 -8.19
C GLY A 76 -12.17 -5.13 -8.07
N TYR A 77 -11.14 -5.27 -8.89
CA TYR A 77 -10.29 -6.46 -8.91
C TYR A 77 -8.83 -6.10 -9.13
N VAL A 78 -7.98 -6.48 -8.18
CA VAL A 78 -6.53 -6.31 -8.34
C VAL A 78 -5.94 -7.62 -8.86
N SER A 79 -5.49 -7.62 -10.10
CA SER A 79 -4.91 -8.80 -10.74
C SER A 79 -3.58 -9.17 -10.11
N ARG A 80 -3.15 -10.41 -10.32
CA ARG A 80 -1.83 -10.87 -9.87
C ARG A 80 -0.71 -10.04 -10.48
N TYR A 81 -0.85 -9.62 -11.73
CA TYR A 81 0.12 -8.78 -12.43
C TYR A 81 0.17 -7.37 -11.81
N GLU A 82 -0.99 -6.75 -11.56
CA GLU A 82 -1.07 -5.44 -10.92
C GLU A 82 -0.45 -5.46 -9.52
N ARG A 83 -0.72 -6.51 -8.75
CA ARG A 83 -0.14 -6.71 -7.42
C ARG A 83 1.38 -6.86 -7.49
N TYR A 84 1.87 -7.61 -8.45
CA TYR A 84 3.29 -7.76 -8.70
C TYR A 84 3.95 -6.41 -9.03
N ARG A 85 3.33 -5.62 -9.91
CA ARG A 85 3.82 -4.28 -10.26
C ARG A 85 3.89 -3.37 -9.05
N LEU A 86 2.81 -3.30 -8.27
CA LEU A 86 2.77 -2.47 -7.06
C LEU A 86 3.85 -2.86 -6.06
N ASN A 87 4.06 -4.14 -5.85
CA ASN A 87 5.14 -4.62 -4.98
C ASN A 87 6.52 -4.24 -5.51
N ARG A 88 6.73 -4.29 -6.81
CA ARG A 88 7.98 -3.85 -7.43
C ARG A 88 8.22 -2.36 -7.23
N GLU A 89 7.19 -1.55 -7.37
CA GLU A 89 7.26 -0.11 -7.12
C GLU A 89 7.59 0.18 -5.65
N LEU A 90 6.97 -0.54 -4.72
CA LEU A 90 7.26 -0.42 -3.30
C LEU A 90 8.69 -0.87 -2.95
N ASP A 91 9.17 -1.92 -3.57
CA ASP A 91 10.55 -2.37 -3.39
C ASP A 91 11.54 -1.31 -3.86
N GLN A 92 11.28 -0.68 -5.00
CA GLN A 92 12.11 0.40 -5.51
C GLN A 92 12.06 1.61 -4.57
N ALA A 93 10.87 2.00 -4.13
CA ALA A 93 10.69 3.09 -3.19
C ALA A 93 11.45 2.84 -1.88
N SER A 94 11.39 1.63 -1.36
CA SER A 94 12.11 1.24 -0.15
C SER A 94 13.63 1.36 -0.31
N ARG A 95 14.15 0.95 -1.45
CA ARG A 95 15.59 1.11 -1.76
C ARG A 95 15.98 2.58 -1.87
N ASP A 96 15.15 3.40 -2.49
CA ASP A 96 15.38 4.84 -2.63
C ASP A 96 15.38 5.55 -1.28
N ILE A 97 14.45 5.19 -0.40
CA ILE A 97 14.40 5.72 0.97
C ILE A 97 15.69 5.37 1.71
N TYR A 98 16.10 4.12 1.66
CA TYR A 98 17.34 3.68 2.31
C TYR A 98 18.55 4.43 1.77
N ARG A 99 18.70 4.47 0.46
CA ARG A 99 19.83 5.11 -0.22
C ARG A 99 19.93 6.59 0.12
N LEU A 100 18.82 7.31 0.07
CA LEU A 100 18.80 8.75 0.34
C LEU A 100 19.02 9.07 1.83
N LYS A 101 18.53 8.22 2.72
CA LYS A 101 18.75 8.40 4.16
C LYS A 101 20.19 8.09 4.60
N HIS A 102 20.92 7.32 3.81
CA HIS A 102 22.28 6.86 4.14
C HIS A 102 23.34 7.42 3.20
N ASN A 103 23.03 8.45 2.42
CA ASN A 103 24.03 9.10 1.60
C ASN A 103 24.86 10.10 2.41
N ASP A 104 26.12 10.26 2.04
CA ASP A 104 27.08 11.13 2.75
C ASP A 104 26.76 12.62 2.64
N ARG A 105 25.95 13.03 1.66
CA ARG A 105 25.54 14.42 1.46
C ARG A 105 24.76 14.98 2.64
N VAL A 106 23.97 14.13 3.30
CA VAL A 106 23.14 14.57 4.43
C VAL A 106 23.98 14.74 5.70
N ALA A 107 24.97 13.88 5.92
CA ALA A 107 25.94 14.02 7.00
C ALA A 107 26.70 15.36 6.90
N TRP A 108 27.05 15.75 5.69
CA TRP A 108 27.73 17.02 5.41
C TRP A 108 26.87 18.23 5.79
N TRP A 109 25.57 18.21 5.47
CA TRP A 109 24.64 19.28 5.80
C TRP A 109 24.54 19.54 7.31
N ARG A 110 24.61 18.49 8.09
CA ARG A 110 24.50 18.60 9.56
C ARG A 110 25.70 19.29 10.20
N GLN A 111 26.85 19.28 9.55
CA GLN A 111 28.07 19.87 10.08
C GLN A 111 28.07 21.40 9.96
N TYR A 112 27.22 21.97 9.15
CA TYR A 112 27.21 23.40 8.83
C TYR A 112 25.95 24.15 9.25
N TRP A 113 25.07 23.47 9.91
CA TRP A 113 23.84 24.06 10.46
C TRP A 113 23.81 23.72 11.97
#